data_5ac6819f9af2282396c63515b93bc1c3
#
_entry.id   5ac6819f9af2282396c63515b93bc1c3
#
_cell.length_a   1.000
_cell.length_b   1.000
_cell.length_c   1.000
_cell.angle_alpha   90.00
_cell.angle_beta   90.00
_cell.angle_gamma   90.00
#
_symmetry.space_group_name_H-M   'P 1'
#
loop_
_entity.id
_entity.type
_entity.pdbx_description
1 polymer ?
#
loop_
_entity_poly.entity_id
_entity_poly.type
_entity_poly.pdbx_seq_one_letter_code
_entity_poly.pdbx_strand_id
1 'polypeptide(L)'
;MMAYPNLKGAIIHSDRGSQYTSQIYRDTIAKYNIIQSMNNAGGHCHDNARCESMWTRMKSELFYGRYDTRKLTKDELKIKIWRYFMSCWNNRRIYSTNGGLPPIVKRRKYYTYHEDIA
;
A
#
# COMPACT_ATOMS: atom_id res chain seq x y z
N MET A 1 -7.24 8.41 0.00
CA MET A 1 -8.38 8.42 -0.95
C MET A 1 -8.56 9.76 -1.66
N MET A 2 -8.25 10.87 -1.02
CA MET A 2 -8.33 12.20 -1.69
C MET A 2 -7.37 12.36 -2.88
N ALA A 3 -6.21 11.69 -2.86
CA ALA A 3 -5.25 11.73 -3.97
C ALA A 3 -5.71 10.96 -5.23
N TYR A 4 -6.70 10.09 -5.11
CA TYR A 4 -7.20 9.25 -6.20
C TYR A 4 -8.72 9.13 -6.09
N PRO A 5 -9.48 10.12 -6.59
CA PRO A 5 -10.94 10.18 -6.42
C PRO A 5 -11.70 9.05 -7.14
N ASN A 6 -11.10 8.42 -8.13
CA ASN A 6 -11.73 7.38 -8.94
C ASN A 6 -11.36 5.96 -8.49
N LEU A 7 -11.59 5.67 -7.21
CA LEU A 7 -11.36 4.32 -6.65
C LEU A 7 -12.63 3.45 -6.62
N LYS A 8 -13.72 3.91 -7.20
CA LYS A 8 -14.96 3.12 -7.29
C LYS A 8 -14.69 1.76 -7.94
N GLY A 9 -15.10 0.70 -7.26
CA GLY A 9 -14.87 -0.67 -7.71
C GLY A 9 -13.48 -1.24 -7.43
N ALA A 10 -12.57 -0.45 -6.86
CA ALA A 10 -11.28 -0.96 -6.40
C ALA A 10 -11.46 -1.97 -5.28
N ILE A 11 -10.57 -2.94 -5.19
CA ILE A 11 -10.58 -3.97 -4.14
C ILE A 11 -9.48 -3.64 -3.13
N ILE A 12 -9.84 -3.52 -1.85
CA ILE A 12 -8.89 -3.46 -0.75
C ILE A 12 -8.84 -4.83 -0.08
N HIS A 13 -7.67 -5.47 -0.14
CA HIS A 13 -7.44 -6.75 0.52
C HIS A 13 -6.69 -6.54 1.83
N SER A 14 -7.15 -7.19 2.89
CA SER A 14 -6.52 -7.15 4.21
C SER A 14 -6.57 -8.52 4.91
N ASP A 15 -5.84 -8.63 6.00
CA ASP A 15 -6.06 -9.73 6.95
C ASP A 15 -7.36 -9.50 7.76
N ARG A 16 -7.62 -10.34 8.75
CA ARG A 16 -8.79 -10.23 9.63
C ARG A 16 -8.50 -9.48 10.93
N GLY A 17 -7.55 -8.56 10.93
CA GLY A 17 -7.29 -7.70 12.07
C GLY A 17 -8.56 -6.96 12.51
N SER A 18 -8.70 -6.71 13.82
CA SER A 18 -9.90 -6.10 14.40
C SER A 18 -10.23 -4.74 13.80
N GLN A 19 -9.22 -3.97 13.39
CA GLN A 19 -9.40 -2.69 12.73
C GLN A 19 -10.10 -2.82 11.38
N TYR A 20 -9.85 -3.89 10.62
CA TYR A 20 -10.44 -4.14 9.30
C TYR A 20 -11.83 -4.78 9.37
N THR A 21 -12.21 -5.35 10.50
CA THR A 21 -13.55 -5.90 10.76
C THR A 21 -14.48 -4.92 11.46
N SER A 22 -13.97 -3.75 11.86
CA SER A 22 -14.74 -2.73 12.53
C SER A 22 -15.83 -2.12 11.65
N GLN A 23 -16.93 -1.68 12.27
CA GLN A 23 -18.02 -1.03 11.54
C GLN A 23 -17.59 0.28 10.91
N ILE A 24 -16.74 1.06 11.59
CA ILE A 24 -16.20 2.32 11.07
C ILE A 24 -15.43 2.09 9.78
N TYR A 25 -14.59 1.07 9.74
CA TYR A 25 -13.83 0.73 8.55
C TYR A 25 -14.74 0.32 7.38
N ARG A 26 -15.71 -0.56 7.64
CA ARG A 26 -16.67 -1.00 6.64
C ARG A 26 -17.48 0.15 6.06
N ASP A 27 -17.98 1.04 6.90
CA ASP A 27 -18.73 2.22 6.47
C ASP A 27 -17.88 3.16 5.64
N THR A 28 -16.62 3.35 6.02
CA THR A 28 -15.68 4.21 5.28
C THR A 28 -15.43 3.68 3.88
N ILE A 29 -15.11 2.40 3.72
CA ILE A 29 -14.87 1.84 2.39
C ILE A 29 -16.13 1.78 1.54
N ALA A 30 -17.28 1.54 2.14
CA ALA A 30 -18.57 1.57 1.44
C ALA A 30 -18.88 2.97 0.90
N LYS A 31 -18.57 4.01 1.65
CA LYS A 31 -18.73 5.42 1.23
C LYS A 31 -17.96 5.73 -0.07
N TYR A 32 -16.82 5.11 -0.27
CA TYR A 32 -16.01 5.29 -1.48
C TYR A 32 -16.28 4.24 -2.57
N ASN A 33 -17.29 3.40 -2.37
CA ASN A 33 -17.63 2.30 -3.29
C ASN A 33 -16.47 1.34 -3.57
N ILE A 34 -15.70 1.06 -2.53
CA ILE A 34 -14.55 0.14 -2.58
C ILE A 34 -15.02 -1.23 -2.09
N ILE A 35 -14.55 -2.27 -2.74
CA ILE A 35 -14.88 -3.66 -2.39
C ILE A 35 -13.88 -4.16 -1.35
N GLN A 36 -14.38 -4.65 -0.23
CA GLN A 36 -13.56 -5.27 0.81
C GLN A 36 -13.29 -6.74 0.49
N SER A 37 -12.03 -7.13 0.53
CA SER A 37 -11.58 -8.52 0.47
C SER A 37 -10.74 -8.84 1.69
N MET A 38 -10.89 -10.03 2.24
CA MET A 38 -10.14 -10.48 3.42
C MET A 38 -9.57 -11.87 3.21
N ASN A 39 -8.51 -12.19 3.96
CA ASN A 39 -8.00 -13.55 4.07
C ASN A 39 -9.12 -14.50 4.52
N ASN A 40 -9.07 -15.73 4.05
CA ASN A 40 -10.00 -16.77 4.46
C ASN A 40 -9.95 -17.00 5.98
N ALA A 41 -11.09 -17.33 6.57
CA ALA A 41 -11.16 -17.75 7.96
C ALA A 41 -10.30 -19.04 8.13
N GLY A 42 -9.41 -19.05 9.14
CA GLY A 42 -8.52 -20.18 9.38
C GLY A 42 -7.03 -19.84 9.19
N GLY A 43 -6.68 -18.58 8.97
CA GLY A 43 -5.29 -18.11 9.08
C GLY A 43 -4.40 -18.42 7.88
N HIS A 44 -4.94 -18.40 6.68
CA HIS A 44 -4.14 -18.49 5.46
C HIS A 44 -3.35 -17.21 5.21
N CYS A 45 -2.16 -17.10 5.79
CA CYS A 45 -1.26 -15.95 5.63
C CYS A 45 -0.77 -15.74 4.19
N HIS A 46 -0.88 -16.74 3.33
CA HIS A 46 -0.48 -16.65 1.92
C HIS A 46 -1.26 -15.59 1.15
N ASP A 47 -2.51 -15.36 1.52
CA ASP A 47 -3.38 -14.38 0.85
C ASP A 47 -2.88 -12.94 0.98
N ASN A 48 -2.05 -12.64 1.98
CA ASN A 48 -1.52 -11.31 2.26
C ASN A 48 0.02 -11.23 2.19
N ALA A 49 0.67 -12.22 1.61
CA ALA A 49 2.13 -12.35 1.58
C ALA A 49 2.84 -11.14 0.94
N ARG A 50 2.25 -10.54 -0.08
CA ARG A 50 2.82 -9.35 -0.75
C ARG A 50 2.88 -8.14 0.19
N CYS A 51 1.83 -7.92 0.96
CA CYS A 51 1.77 -6.83 1.93
C CYS A 51 2.76 -7.07 3.07
N GLU A 52 2.85 -8.28 3.58
CA GLU A 52 3.80 -8.68 4.62
C GLU A 52 5.25 -8.51 4.14
N SER A 53 5.55 -8.91 2.92
CA SER A 53 6.86 -8.71 2.29
C SER A 53 7.21 -7.23 2.17
N MET A 54 6.26 -6.39 1.78
CA MET A 54 6.44 -4.94 1.71
C MET A 54 6.78 -4.34 3.08
N TRP A 55 6.06 -4.72 4.12
CA TRP A 55 6.33 -4.26 5.49
C TRP A 55 7.69 -4.71 6.00
N THR A 56 8.07 -5.95 5.74
CA THR A 56 9.38 -6.49 6.12
C THR A 56 10.51 -5.70 5.45
N ARG A 57 10.40 -5.41 4.18
CA ARG A 57 11.39 -4.62 3.45
C ARG A 57 11.46 -3.19 3.97
N MET A 58 10.32 -2.57 4.23
CA MET A 58 10.28 -1.22 4.80
C MET A 58 10.98 -1.17 6.16
N LYS A 59 10.71 -2.11 7.04
CA LYS A 59 11.38 -2.19 8.34
C LYS A 59 12.87 -2.37 8.21
N SER A 60 13.32 -3.26 7.32
CA SER A 60 14.74 -3.52 7.11
C SER A 60 15.47 -2.32 6.52
N GLU A 61 14.90 -1.69 5.51
CA GLU A 61 15.54 -0.59 4.78
C GLU A 61 15.47 0.74 5.53
N LEU A 62 14.37 0.99 6.25
CA LEU A 62 14.13 2.28 6.91
C LEU A 62 14.58 2.31 8.37
N PHE A 63 14.28 1.28 9.14
CA PHE A 63 14.46 1.32 10.60
C PHE A 63 15.68 0.55 11.08
N TYR A 64 15.86 -0.69 10.64
CA TYR A 64 16.93 -1.52 11.17
C TYR A 64 18.31 -0.97 10.78
N GLY A 65 19.09 -0.58 11.79
CA GLY A 65 20.43 -0.03 11.63
C GLY A 65 20.51 1.46 11.25
N ARG A 66 19.40 2.14 10.99
CA ARG A 66 19.40 3.57 10.64
C ARG A 66 18.85 4.46 11.75
N TYR A 67 17.74 4.08 12.35
CA TYR A 67 17.05 4.88 13.36
C TYR A 67 16.72 4.04 14.59
N ASP A 68 16.90 4.64 15.77
CA ASP A 68 16.32 4.08 16.98
C ASP A 68 14.85 4.52 17.07
N THR A 69 13.94 3.63 16.72
CA THR A 69 12.50 3.90 16.69
C THR A 69 11.93 4.32 18.04
N ARG A 70 12.62 3.97 19.13
CA ARG A 70 12.22 4.37 20.51
C ARG A 70 12.41 5.86 20.75
N LYS A 71 13.28 6.51 20.00
CA LYS A 71 13.59 7.95 20.12
C LYS A 71 12.75 8.82 19.20
N LEU A 72 12.00 8.21 18.28
CA LEU A 72 11.16 8.94 17.33
C LEU A 72 9.79 9.23 17.93
N THR A 73 9.30 10.44 17.70
CA THR A 73 7.89 10.75 17.96
C THR A 73 6.99 10.08 16.92
N LYS A 74 5.70 9.96 17.24
CA LYS A 74 4.72 9.41 16.33
C LYS A 74 4.66 10.16 15.00
N ASP A 75 4.76 11.49 15.05
CA ASP A 75 4.72 12.33 13.85
C ASP A 75 5.98 12.21 13.02
N GLU A 76 7.16 12.15 13.63
CA GLU A 76 8.41 11.88 12.94
C GLU A 76 8.39 10.51 12.24
N LEU A 77 7.86 9.49 12.90
CA LEU A 77 7.70 8.15 12.34
C LEU A 77 6.78 8.17 11.12
N LYS A 78 5.64 8.83 11.20
CA LYS A 78 4.71 8.98 10.07
C LYS A 78 5.37 9.65 8.87
N ILE A 79 6.13 10.71 9.08
CA ILE A 79 6.83 11.43 8.00
C ILE A 79 7.86 10.53 7.34
N LYS A 80 8.63 9.75 8.11
CA LYS A 80 9.63 8.83 7.56
C LYS A 80 8.99 7.71 6.74
N ILE A 81 7.91 7.13 7.19
CA ILE A 81 7.16 6.09 6.47
C ILE A 81 6.56 6.67 5.18
N TRP A 82 5.96 7.85 5.25
CA TRP A 82 5.42 8.55 4.09
C TRP A 82 6.48 8.78 3.01
N ARG A 83 7.61 9.34 3.39
CA ARG A 83 8.73 9.59 2.46
C ARG A 83 9.27 8.31 1.85
N TYR A 84 9.35 7.25 2.63
CA TYR A 84 9.80 5.96 2.14
C TYR A 84 8.90 5.44 1.02
N PHE A 85 7.61 5.39 1.23
CA PHE A 85 6.68 4.87 0.22
C PHE A 85 6.50 5.82 -0.95
N MET A 86 6.35 7.10 -0.72
CA MET A 86 6.07 8.06 -1.80
C MET A 86 7.30 8.38 -2.64
N SER A 87 8.47 8.50 -2.05
CA SER A 87 9.69 8.83 -2.76
C SER A 87 10.48 7.59 -3.18
N CYS A 88 10.88 6.75 -2.22
CA CYS A 88 11.73 5.62 -2.49
C CYS A 88 10.99 4.48 -3.19
N TRP A 89 9.87 4.04 -2.62
CA TRP A 89 9.12 2.90 -3.16
C TRP A 89 8.49 3.21 -4.52
N ASN A 90 7.72 4.28 -4.61
CA ASN A 90 7.01 4.62 -5.84
C ASN A 90 7.90 5.12 -6.97
N ASN A 91 8.94 5.89 -6.66
CA ASN A 91 9.74 6.58 -7.69
C ASN A 91 11.05 5.90 -8.03
N ARG A 92 11.64 5.14 -7.12
CA ARG A 92 12.99 4.62 -7.27
C ARG A 92 13.09 3.09 -7.28
N ARG A 93 12.20 2.40 -6.59
CA ARG A 93 12.27 0.94 -6.48
C ARG A 93 11.91 0.26 -7.80
N ILE A 94 12.83 -0.57 -8.27
CA ILE A 94 12.65 -1.34 -9.49
C ILE A 94 11.96 -2.67 -9.16
N TYR A 95 10.95 -3.02 -9.95
CA TYR A 95 10.25 -4.30 -9.84
C TYR A 95 10.32 -5.10 -11.13
N SER A 96 10.68 -6.37 -11.04
CA SER A 96 10.69 -7.29 -12.18
C SER A 96 9.29 -7.46 -12.78
N THR A 97 8.26 -7.55 -11.94
CA THR A 97 6.87 -7.64 -12.37
C THR A 97 6.37 -6.39 -13.11
N ASN A 98 7.05 -5.27 -12.95
CA ASN A 98 6.76 -4.03 -13.67
C ASN A 98 7.71 -3.79 -14.86
N GLY A 99 8.36 -4.83 -15.35
CA GLY A 99 9.33 -4.70 -16.42
C GLY A 99 10.60 -3.91 -16.03
N GLY A 100 11.02 -3.99 -14.76
CA GLY A 100 12.15 -3.26 -14.22
C GLY A 100 11.89 -1.76 -13.98
N LEU A 101 10.62 -1.35 -13.90
CA LEU A 101 10.24 0.05 -13.71
C LEU A 101 9.75 0.32 -12.29
N PRO A 102 10.00 1.52 -11.74
CA PRO A 102 9.35 1.96 -10.52
C PRO A 102 7.82 2.01 -10.67
N PRO A 103 7.06 1.82 -9.58
CA PRO A 103 5.60 1.80 -9.63
C PRO A 103 4.97 3.03 -10.30
N ILE A 104 5.47 4.23 -9.99
CA ILE A 104 4.91 5.47 -10.58
C ILE A 104 5.13 5.56 -12.10
N VAL A 105 6.26 5.06 -12.58
CA VAL A 105 6.58 5.05 -14.02
C VAL A 105 5.67 4.06 -14.75
N LYS A 106 5.48 2.87 -14.18
CA LYS A 106 4.57 1.86 -14.73
C LYS A 106 3.13 2.40 -14.80
N ARG A 107 2.70 3.08 -13.76
CA ARG A 107 1.38 3.70 -13.69
C ARG A 107 1.18 4.76 -14.76
N ARG A 108 2.16 5.67 -14.93
CA ARG A 108 2.10 6.71 -15.98
C ARG A 108 2.01 6.11 -17.37
N LYS A 109 2.79 5.08 -17.66
CA LYS A 109 2.72 4.35 -18.94
C LYS A 109 1.35 3.75 -19.19
N TYR A 110 0.73 3.18 -18.17
CA TYR A 110 -0.61 2.63 -18.26
C TYR A 110 -1.63 3.70 -18.67
N TYR A 111 -1.65 4.83 -18.02
CA TYR A 111 -2.59 5.92 -18.33
C TYR A 111 -2.35 6.51 -19.72
N THR A 112 -1.11 6.78 -20.08
CA THR A 112 -0.77 7.28 -21.42
C THR A 112 -1.27 6.33 -22.50
N TYR A 113 -1.01 5.03 -22.35
CA TYR A 113 -1.47 4.02 -23.31
C TYR A 113 -3.00 3.97 -23.44
N HIS A 114 -3.74 4.07 -22.34
CA HIS A 114 -5.20 4.04 -22.36
C HIS A 114 -5.84 5.34 -22.85
N GLU A 115 -5.20 6.47 -22.67
CA GLU A 115 -5.63 7.75 -23.27
C GLU A 115 -5.48 7.74 -24.78
N ASP A 116 -4.41 7.16 -25.31
CA ASP A 116 -4.15 7.06 -26.75
C ASP A 116 -5.14 6.13 -27.45
N ILE A 117 -5.75 5.19 -26.73
CA ILE A 117 -6.75 4.24 -27.26
C ILE A 117 -8.19 4.80 -27.17
N ALA A 118 -8.41 5.69 -26.23
CA ALA A 118 -9.71 6.33 -26.03
C ALA A 118 -9.94 7.39 -27.10
#